data_877cc2df202ede052a62f7902643275d
#
_entry.id   877cc2df202ede052a62f7902643275d
#
_cell.length_a   1.000
_cell.length_b   1.000
_cell.length_c   1.000
_cell.angle_alpha   90.00
_cell.angle_beta   90.00
_cell.angle_gamma   90.00
#
_symmetry.space_group_name_H-M   'P 1'
#
loop_
_entity.id
_entity.type
_entity.pdbx_description
1 polymer ?
#
loop_
_entity_poly.entity_id
_entity_poly.type
_entity_poly.pdbx_seq_one_letter_code
_entity_poly.pdbx_strand_id
1 'polypeptide(L)'
;MVLHSDSRGSNSSFWWYHRSLGLIFFVSMNQQVPTIQSNANASDFTFTREEFESAPTRQLLRNGRAANAIVWRLRKNGITWTVKDFSKRSWFVRTFIGPFLIRRELAALSRLKNINGIAGRAFRIDRSAMAVEFLEGDSLERIAPERITVEYLCQLEDLISQMHSRGVVHLDLRGFGNVLVRPDGTPGLIDFQAAMCTNHWPKGLRRILEAMDVSGALKRWKYFHPEAMGKERLERLEAINSVRRFWIFQGYFGIKRKKNQKKEH
;
A
#
# COMPACT_ATOMS: atom_id res chain seq x y z
N MET A 1 22.41 16.16 24.29
CA MET A 1 21.25 15.30 24.60
C MET A 1 21.25 15.12 26.10
N VAL A 2 20.37 15.82 26.82
CA VAL A 2 20.22 15.65 28.28
C VAL A 2 18.75 15.37 28.52
N LEU A 3 18.46 14.18 29.04
CA LEU A 3 17.13 13.77 29.47
C LEU A 3 16.97 14.14 30.95
N HIS A 4 16.03 15.01 31.28
CA HIS A 4 15.54 15.15 32.65
C HIS A 4 14.14 14.55 32.72
N SER A 5 14.00 13.50 33.53
CA SER A 5 12.72 12.93 33.92
C SER A 5 12.32 13.51 35.27
N ASP A 6 11.16 14.18 35.33
CA ASP A 6 10.53 14.56 36.60
C ASP A 6 9.44 13.54 36.93
N SER A 7 9.63 12.83 38.03
CA SER A 7 8.78 11.76 38.51
C SER A 7 7.76 12.29 39.50
N ARG A 8 6.71 12.97 39.04
CA ARG A 8 5.46 13.15 39.80
C ARG A 8 4.28 13.45 38.87
N GLY A 9 3.37 12.49 38.82
CA GLY A 9 2.01 12.71 38.27
C GLY A 9 1.88 12.49 36.78
N SER A 10 1.11 11.51 36.39
CA SER A 10 0.61 11.11 35.07
C SER A 10 0.28 12.23 34.07
N ASN A 11 1.28 12.86 33.47
CA ASN A 11 1.16 13.63 32.24
C ASN A 11 2.53 13.66 31.57
N SER A 12 2.72 12.84 30.57
CA SER A 12 3.94 12.81 29.77
C SER A 12 3.94 13.97 28.77
N SER A 13 4.63 15.05 29.12
CA SER A 13 4.95 16.15 28.20
C SER A 13 6.32 15.91 27.61
N PHE A 14 6.45 15.81 26.30
CA PHE A 14 7.72 15.72 25.62
C PHE A 14 8.18 17.11 25.16
N TRP A 15 9.46 17.44 25.41
CA TRP A 15 10.09 18.67 24.98
C TRP A 15 11.03 18.39 23.81
N TRP A 16 10.91 19.19 22.73
CA TRP A 16 11.89 19.25 21.65
C TRP A 16 12.56 20.62 21.65
N TYR A 17 13.87 20.63 21.72
CA TYR A 17 14.67 21.85 21.60
C TYR A 17 15.44 21.82 20.29
N HIS A 18 15.18 22.77 19.41
CA HIS A 18 15.94 22.97 18.18
C HIS A 18 16.87 24.17 18.34
N ARG A 19 18.19 23.91 18.33
CA ARG A 19 19.25 24.86 18.69
C ARG A 19 19.40 26.05 17.74
N SER A 20 18.74 26.06 16.57
CA SER A 20 18.96 27.06 15.51
C SER A 20 17.97 28.24 15.50
N LEU A 21 16.86 28.19 16.23
CA LEU A 21 15.78 29.19 16.09
C LEU A 21 15.26 29.78 17.40
N GLY A 22 15.75 29.39 18.58
CA GLY A 22 15.39 30.03 19.85
C GLY A 22 13.90 30.05 20.20
N LEU A 23 13.06 29.20 19.56
CA LEU A 23 11.62 29.13 19.74
C LEU A 23 11.21 27.87 20.51
N ILE A 24 10.51 28.07 21.62
CA ILE A 24 9.92 27.01 22.42
C ILE A 24 8.45 26.92 22.03
N PHE A 25 8.05 25.80 21.44
CA PHE A 25 6.63 25.52 21.18
C PHE A 25 6.04 24.69 22.33
N PHE A 26 4.96 25.20 22.91
CA PHE A 26 4.10 24.45 23.83
C PHE A 26 3.05 23.72 23.00
N VAL A 27 3.10 22.41 22.96
CA VAL A 27 2.00 21.59 22.44
C VAL A 27 1.34 20.89 23.61
N SER A 28 0.20 21.41 24.06
CA SER A 28 -0.67 20.73 25.02
C SER A 28 -1.55 19.76 24.23
N MET A 29 -1.20 18.47 24.25
CA MET A 29 -2.08 17.41 23.74
C MET A 29 -3.04 16.97 24.85
N ASN A 30 -4.12 17.69 25.02
CA ASN A 30 -5.28 17.21 25.77
C ASN A 30 -6.42 16.93 24.78
N GLN A 31 -6.23 15.94 23.92
CA GLN A 31 -7.33 15.28 23.21
C GLN A 31 -7.35 13.83 23.65
N GLN A 32 -8.35 13.51 24.47
CA GLN A 32 -8.77 12.13 24.72
C GLN A 32 -9.16 11.54 23.37
N VAL A 33 -8.25 10.77 22.76
CA VAL A 33 -8.57 9.89 21.66
C VAL A 33 -9.55 8.85 22.21
N PRO A 34 -10.78 8.75 21.72
CA PRO A 34 -11.67 7.69 22.16
C PRO A 34 -11.00 6.36 21.78
N THR A 35 -10.62 5.60 22.79
CA THR A 35 -10.18 4.22 22.63
C THR A 35 -11.38 3.43 22.12
N ILE A 36 -11.51 3.31 20.81
CA ILE A 36 -12.42 2.35 20.19
C ILE A 36 -11.81 0.98 20.49
N GLN A 37 -12.30 0.36 21.55
CA GLN A 37 -12.07 -1.05 21.82
C GLN A 37 -12.71 -1.84 20.67
N SER A 38 -11.89 -2.21 19.68
CA SER A 38 -12.31 -3.08 18.58
C SER A 38 -12.27 -4.54 19.03
N ASN A 39 -13.19 -4.93 19.90
CA ASN A 39 -13.61 -6.31 20.07
C ASN A 39 -14.76 -6.65 19.10
N ALA A 40 -14.70 -6.18 17.85
CA ALA A 40 -15.57 -6.68 16.81
C ALA A 40 -15.10 -8.10 16.45
N ASN A 41 -15.90 -9.10 16.73
CA ASN A 41 -15.67 -10.46 16.28
C ASN A 41 -15.51 -10.48 14.76
N ALA A 42 -14.62 -11.34 14.23
CA ALA A 42 -14.37 -11.42 12.79
C ALA A 42 -15.66 -11.73 11.99
N SER A 43 -16.68 -12.31 12.61
CA SER A 43 -18.01 -12.56 12.06
C SER A 43 -18.79 -11.29 11.70
N ASP A 44 -18.50 -10.15 12.36
CA ASP A 44 -19.34 -8.94 12.23
C ASP A 44 -19.15 -8.19 10.91
N PHE A 45 -18.03 -8.44 10.20
CA PHE A 45 -17.73 -7.78 8.93
C PHE A 45 -17.60 -8.72 7.73
N THR A 46 -17.60 -10.04 7.92
CA THR A 46 -17.51 -11.00 6.82
C THR A 46 -18.86 -11.21 6.12
N PHE A 47 -18.83 -11.73 4.90
CA PHE A 47 -20.01 -12.08 4.13
C PHE A 47 -19.72 -13.29 3.23
N THR A 48 -20.79 -14.01 2.86
CA THR A 48 -20.70 -15.20 2.03
C THR A 48 -20.71 -14.88 0.52
N ARG A 49 -20.53 -15.91 -0.30
CA ARG A 49 -20.64 -15.80 -1.77
C ARG A 49 -22.03 -15.36 -2.19
N GLU A 50 -23.07 -15.95 -1.62
CA GLU A 50 -24.46 -15.66 -1.92
C GLU A 50 -24.80 -14.22 -1.59
N GLU A 51 -24.34 -13.74 -0.44
CA GLU A 51 -24.52 -12.35 -0.02
C GLU A 51 -23.77 -11.37 -0.92
N PHE A 52 -22.58 -11.72 -1.42
CA PHE A 52 -21.85 -10.95 -2.41
C PHE A 52 -22.58 -10.88 -3.75
N GLU A 53 -23.09 -12.03 -4.23
CA GLU A 53 -23.74 -12.13 -5.54
C GLU A 53 -25.10 -11.43 -5.57
N SER A 54 -25.87 -11.48 -4.49
CA SER A 54 -27.18 -10.83 -4.33
C SER A 54 -27.11 -9.36 -3.92
N ALA A 55 -25.91 -8.82 -3.60
CA ALA A 55 -25.80 -7.47 -3.08
C ALA A 55 -26.18 -6.40 -4.12
N PRO A 56 -27.20 -5.52 -3.84
CA PRO A 56 -27.63 -4.49 -4.77
C PRO A 56 -26.58 -3.39 -4.97
N THR A 57 -25.67 -3.21 -4.01
CA THR A 57 -24.60 -2.20 -4.04
C THR A 57 -23.38 -2.63 -4.82
N ARG A 58 -23.40 -3.83 -5.44
CA ARG A 58 -22.28 -4.38 -6.18
C ARG A 58 -22.03 -3.62 -7.48
N GLN A 59 -20.86 -3.00 -7.59
CA GLN A 59 -20.41 -2.25 -8.77
C GLN A 59 -19.15 -2.88 -9.35
N LEU A 60 -19.12 -3.11 -10.67
CA LEU A 60 -17.92 -3.56 -11.36
C LEU A 60 -16.91 -2.42 -11.49
N LEU A 61 -15.72 -2.58 -10.88
CA LEU A 61 -14.62 -1.63 -11.03
C LEU A 61 -13.72 -1.98 -12.21
N ARG A 62 -13.40 -3.25 -12.38
CA ARG A 62 -12.51 -3.71 -13.45
C ARG A 62 -12.80 -5.16 -13.83
N ASN A 63 -13.01 -5.39 -15.11
CA ASN A 63 -12.98 -6.75 -15.65
C ASN A 63 -11.53 -7.09 -16.02
N GLY A 64 -10.83 -7.80 -15.14
CA GLY A 64 -9.44 -8.21 -15.38
C GLY A 64 -9.29 -9.06 -16.64
N ARG A 65 -8.13 -9.04 -17.27
CA ARG A 65 -7.81 -9.89 -18.43
C ARG A 65 -7.04 -11.13 -17.99
N ALA A 66 -7.20 -12.22 -18.72
CA ALA A 66 -6.47 -13.48 -18.51
C ALA A 66 -6.50 -13.97 -17.05
N ALA A 67 -5.36 -13.92 -16.36
CA ALA A 67 -5.18 -14.41 -14.99
C ALA A 67 -5.57 -13.41 -13.89
N ASN A 68 -5.98 -12.18 -14.24
CA ASN A 68 -6.36 -11.18 -13.23
C ASN A 68 -7.80 -11.37 -12.75
N ALA A 69 -8.06 -11.10 -11.47
CA ALA A 69 -9.40 -11.13 -10.90
C ALA A 69 -10.36 -10.14 -11.60
N ILE A 70 -11.65 -10.43 -11.53
CA ILE A 70 -12.70 -9.42 -11.69
C ILE A 70 -12.74 -8.64 -10.37
N VAL A 71 -12.72 -7.33 -10.44
CA VAL A 71 -12.69 -6.47 -9.26
C VAL A 71 -14.01 -5.73 -9.13
N TRP A 72 -14.64 -5.88 -7.97
CA TRP A 72 -15.92 -5.28 -7.63
C TRP A 72 -15.77 -4.34 -6.43
N ARG A 73 -16.60 -3.33 -6.38
CA ARG A 73 -16.85 -2.51 -5.19
C ARG A 73 -18.18 -2.95 -4.60
N LEU A 74 -18.22 -3.09 -3.28
CA LEU A 74 -19.41 -3.49 -2.54
C LEU A 74 -19.48 -2.70 -1.24
N ARG A 75 -20.66 -2.18 -0.86
CA ARG A 75 -20.90 -1.62 0.47
C ARG A 75 -21.74 -2.61 1.27
N LYS A 76 -21.21 -3.05 2.41
CA LYS A 76 -21.91 -3.97 3.32
C LYS A 76 -21.50 -3.70 4.77
N ASN A 77 -22.46 -3.74 5.68
CA ASN A 77 -22.26 -3.51 7.12
C ASN A 77 -21.54 -2.17 7.41
N GLY A 78 -21.90 -1.10 6.68
CA GLY A 78 -21.27 0.21 6.82
C GLY A 78 -19.86 0.35 6.21
N ILE A 79 -19.27 -0.76 5.76
CA ILE A 79 -17.91 -0.81 5.19
C ILE A 79 -17.99 -0.93 3.67
N THR A 80 -17.11 -0.21 2.98
CA THR A 80 -16.90 -0.37 1.54
C THR A 80 -15.78 -1.39 1.31
N TRP A 81 -16.01 -2.35 0.44
CA TRP A 81 -15.10 -3.47 0.14
C TRP A 81 -14.68 -3.46 -1.32
N THR A 82 -13.43 -3.82 -1.57
CA THR A 82 -12.93 -4.29 -2.86
C THR A 82 -12.99 -5.81 -2.86
N VAL A 83 -13.78 -6.41 -3.76
CA VAL A 83 -13.85 -7.87 -3.92
C VAL A 83 -13.07 -8.26 -5.16
N LYS A 84 -12.10 -9.17 -4.99
CA LYS A 84 -11.33 -9.79 -6.08
C LYS A 84 -11.89 -11.20 -6.32
N ASP A 85 -12.47 -11.41 -7.49
CA ASP A 85 -13.17 -12.65 -7.85
C ASP A 85 -12.57 -13.32 -9.09
N PHE A 86 -12.14 -14.57 -8.94
CA PHE A 86 -11.61 -15.43 -10.00
C PHE A 86 -12.61 -16.50 -10.48
N SER A 87 -13.83 -16.54 -9.93
CA SER A 87 -14.79 -17.63 -10.21
C SER A 87 -15.13 -17.78 -11.69
N LYS A 88 -15.20 -16.65 -12.41
CA LYS A 88 -15.50 -16.60 -13.85
C LYS A 88 -14.26 -16.65 -14.75
N ARG A 89 -13.10 -17.07 -14.23
CA ARG A 89 -11.87 -17.26 -15.00
C ARG A 89 -11.76 -18.69 -15.52
N SER A 90 -10.80 -18.91 -16.45
CA SER A 90 -10.53 -20.27 -16.96
C SER A 90 -10.31 -21.24 -15.80
N TRP A 91 -10.60 -22.52 -16.02
CA TRP A 91 -10.48 -23.56 -15.00
C TRP A 91 -9.10 -23.54 -14.30
N PHE A 92 -8.03 -23.41 -15.07
CA PHE A 92 -6.66 -23.37 -14.53
C PHE A 92 -6.45 -22.15 -13.60
N VAL A 93 -6.89 -20.97 -14.02
CA VAL A 93 -6.77 -19.73 -13.22
C VAL A 93 -7.61 -19.84 -11.95
N ARG A 94 -8.86 -20.29 -12.06
CA ARG A 94 -9.76 -20.43 -10.92
C ARG A 94 -9.26 -21.46 -9.91
N THR A 95 -8.65 -22.57 -10.38
CA THR A 95 -8.27 -23.70 -9.52
C THR A 95 -6.90 -23.51 -8.87
N PHE A 96 -5.94 -22.90 -9.55
CA PHE A 96 -4.55 -22.82 -9.08
C PHE A 96 -4.09 -21.38 -8.85
N ILE A 97 -4.20 -20.50 -9.85
CA ILE A 97 -3.63 -19.16 -9.77
C ILE A 97 -4.41 -18.28 -8.78
N GLY A 98 -5.73 -18.22 -8.89
CA GLY A 98 -6.58 -17.42 -8.02
C GLY A 98 -6.39 -17.72 -6.54
N PRO A 99 -6.56 -18.99 -6.10
CA PRO A 99 -6.33 -19.37 -4.70
C PRO A 99 -4.92 -19.06 -4.19
N PHE A 100 -3.89 -19.21 -5.02
CA PHE A 100 -2.53 -18.85 -4.68
C PHE A 100 -2.37 -17.34 -4.46
N LEU A 101 -2.88 -16.52 -5.38
CA LEU A 101 -2.81 -15.05 -5.29
C LEU A 101 -3.61 -14.52 -4.09
N ILE A 102 -4.81 -15.07 -3.85
CA ILE A 102 -5.65 -14.75 -2.67
C ILE A 102 -4.89 -15.04 -1.38
N ARG A 103 -4.32 -16.25 -1.26
CA ARG A 103 -3.56 -16.65 -0.06
C ARG A 103 -2.38 -15.70 0.19
N ARG A 104 -1.68 -15.34 -0.87
CA ARG A 104 -0.50 -14.46 -0.82
C ARG A 104 -0.87 -13.05 -0.39
N GLU A 105 -1.90 -12.45 -0.97
CA GLU A 105 -2.38 -11.14 -0.62
C GLU A 105 -2.92 -11.08 0.81
N LEU A 106 -3.72 -12.05 1.24
CA LEU A 106 -4.21 -12.15 2.61
C LEU A 106 -3.09 -12.31 3.63
N ALA A 107 -2.06 -13.10 3.32
CA ALA A 107 -0.89 -13.26 4.18
C ALA A 107 -0.09 -11.95 4.34
N ALA A 108 0.05 -11.17 3.27
CA ALA A 108 0.66 -9.85 3.33
C ALA A 108 -0.19 -8.88 4.18
N LEU A 109 -1.47 -8.73 3.87
CA LEU A 109 -2.38 -7.81 4.57
C LEU A 109 -2.54 -8.16 6.06
N SER A 110 -2.53 -9.45 6.41
CA SER A 110 -2.60 -9.86 7.83
C SER A 110 -1.43 -9.34 8.68
N ARG A 111 -0.25 -9.18 8.08
CA ARG A 111 0.95 -8.63 8.74
C ARG A 111 0.94 -7.11 8.81
N LEU A 112 0.23 -6.47 7.88
CA LEU A 112 0.20 -5.02 7.71
C LEU A 112 -0.96 -4.34 8.44
N LYS A 113 -1.71 -5.10 9.25
CA LYS A 113 -2.77 -4.53 10.09
C LYS A 113 -2.24 -3.36 10.93
N ASN A 114 -3.08 -2.33 11.09
CA ASN A 114 -2.80 -1.12 11.85
C ASN A 114 -1.69 -0.22 11.28
N ILE A 115 -1.28 -0.41 10.02
CA ILE A 115 -0.47 0.57 9.29
C ILE A 115 -1.43 1.54 8.59
N ASN A 116 -1.36 2.82 8.94
CA ASN A 116 -2.14 3.85 8.26
C ASN A 116 -1.72 3.93 6.79
N GLY A 117 -2.69 4.01 5.86
CA GLY A 117 -2.41 3.97 4.42
C GLY A 117 -2.44 2.56 3.81
N ILE A 118 -2.75 1.51 4.59
CA ILE A 118 -2.97 0.15 4.10
C ILE A 118 -4.30 -0.36 4.66
N ALA A 119 -5.04 -1.14 3.87
CA ALA A 119 -6.32 -1.69 4.27
C ALA A 119 -6.21 -2.50 5.58
N GLY A 120 -7.01 -2.15 6.58
CA GLY A 120 -6.99 -2.77 7.90
C GLY A 120 -7.68 -4.13 7.95
N ARG A 121 -8.64 -4.37 7.05
CA ARG A 121 -9.48 -5.58 7.02
C ARG A 121 -9.38 -6.28 5.68
N ALA A 122 -9.20 -7.59 5.73
CA ALA A 122 -9.27 -8.45 4.56
C ALA A 122 -9.66 -9.86 5.00
N PHE A 123 -10.45 -10.55 4.18
CA PHE A 123 -10.85 -11.93 4.45
C PHE A 123 -11.10 -12.69 3.15
N ARG A 124 -11.09 -14.01 3.29
CA ARG A 124 -11.43 -14.93 2.19
C ARG A 124 -12.94 -15.15 2.17
N ILE A 125 -13.58 -14.90 1.04
CA ILE A 125 -14.99 -15.23 0.83
C ILE A 125 -15.10 -16.74 0.58
N ASP A 126 -14.34 -17.26 -0.39
CA ASP A 126 -14.23 -18.68 -0.71
C ASP A 126 -12.88 -19.01 -1.37
N ARG A 127 -12.77 -20.17 -2.04
CA ARG A 127 -11.55 -20.60 -2.71
C ARG A 127 -11.14 -19.65 -3.85
N SER A 128 -12.08 -18.97 -4.49
CA SER A 128 -11.89 -18.17 -5.71
C SER A 128 -12.07 -16.66 -5.49
N ALA A 129 -12.45 -16.21 -4.28
CA ALA A 129 -12.67 -14.80 -4.00
C ALA A 129 -12.20 -14.37 -2.62
N MET A 130 -11.83 -13.09 -2.52
CA MET A 130 -11.49 -12.39 -1.29
C MET A 130 -12.07 -11.00 -1.29
N ALA A 131 -12.28 -10.44 -0.09
CA ALA A 131 -12.62 -9.05 0.14
C ALA A 131 -11.49 -8.35 0.89
N VAL A 132 -11.24 -7.11 0.50
CA VAL A 132 -10.31 -6.18 1.15
C VAL A 132 -11.06 -4.89 1.40
N GLU A 133 -10.89 -4.29 2.57
CA GLU A 133 -11.45 -2.98 2.87
C GLU A 133 -11.03 -1.97 1.80
N PHE A 134 -12.00 -1.23 1.25
CA PHE A 134 -11.72 -0.26 0.20
C PHE A 134 -10.97 0.92 0.79
N LEU A 135 -9.77 1.15 0.33
CA LEU A 135 -9.00 2.33 0.70
C LEU A 135 -9.38 3.48 -0.22
N GLU A 136 -9.97 4.52 0.34
CA GLU A 136 -10.35 5.71 -0.42
C GLU A 136 -9.13 6.49 -0.86
N GLY A 137 -9.20 7.03 -2.08
CA GLY A 137 -8.14 7.84 -2.66
C GLY A 137 -8.07 7.70 -4.19
N ASP A 138 -7.36 8.63 -4.79
CA ASP A 138 -7.09 8.62 -6.24
C ASP A 138 -5.70 8.08 -6.52
N SER A 139 -5.58 7.22 -7.52
CA SER A 139 -4.26 6.71 -7.92
C SER A 139 -3.39 7.82 -8.51
N LEU A 140 -2.09 7.75 -8.29
CA LEU A 140 -1.14 8.72 -8.84
C LEU A 140 -1.19 8.83 -10.38
N GLU A 141 -1.81 7.87 -11.08
CA GLU A 141 -2.05 7.96 -12.52
C GLU A 141 -3.09 9.03 -12.89
N ARG A 142 -3.94 9.44 -11.94
CA ARG A 142 -5.08 10.34 -12.14
C ARG A 142 -4.92 11.69 -11.44
N ILE A 143 -3.90 11.84 -10.63
CA ILE A 143 -3.64 13.05 -9.85
C ILE A 143 -2.80 14.02 -10.67
N ALA A 144 -3.16 15.30 -10.65
CA ALA A 144 -2.35 16.37 -11.22
C ALA A 144 -1.02 16.45 -10.45
N PRO A 145 0.13 16.52 -11.17
CA PRO A 145 1.46 16.49 -10.55
C PRO A 145 1.66 17.51 -9.42
N GLU A 146 1.03 18.68 -9.54
CA GLU A 146 1.13 19.80 -8.59
C GLU A 146 0.54 19.47 -7.20
N ARG A 147 -0.32 18.45 -7.13
CA ARG A 147 -0.91 17.97 -5.87
C ARG A 147 0.02 17.04 -5.08
N ILE A 148 1.10 16.58 -5.69
CA ILE A 148 2.07 15.69 -5.04
C ILE A 148 3.15 16.56 -4.41
N THR A 149 3.12 16.69 -3.10
CA THR A 149 4.07 17.50 -2.33
C THR A 149 5.31 16.72 -1.94
N VAL A 150 6.37 17.44 -1.55
CA VAL A 150 7.57 16.84 -0.96
C VAL A 150 7.22 16.03 0.30
N GLU A 151 6.33 16.57 1.14
CA GLU A 151 5.84 15.91 2.35
C GLU A 151 5.15 14.57 2.03
N TYR A 152 4.29 14.55 1.01
CA TYR A 152 3.67 13.31 0.55
C TYR A 152 4.70 12.24 0.16
N LEU A 153 5.78 12.64 -0.52
CA LEU A 153 6.83 11.70 -0.95
C LEU A 153 7.64 11.18 0.25
N CYS A 154 7.90 12.01 1.27
CA CYS A 154 8.50 11.57 2.52
C CYS A 154 7.60 10.56 3.24
N GLN A 155 6.31 10.85 3.37
CA GLN A 155 5.34 9.94 3.98
C GLN A 155 5.21 8.63 3.21
N LEU A 156 5.36 8.64 1.89
CA LEU A 156 5.36 7.42 1.08
C LEU A 156 6.61 6.55 1.36
N GLU A 157 7.79 7.15 1.52
CA GLU A 157 9.00 6.44 1.93
C GLU A 157 8.82 5.81 3.32
N ASP A 158 8.23 6.54 4.27
CA ASP A 158 7.95 6.06 5.62
C ASP A 158 6.94 4.90 5.61
N LEU A 159 5.87 4.99 4.81
CA LEU A 159 4.88 3.93 4.67
C LEU A 159 5.51 2.64 4.11
N ILE A 160 6.38 2.76 3.10
CA ILE A 160 7.13 1.62 2.55
C ILE A 160 8.09 1.05 3.60
N SER A 161 8.75 1.89 4.38
CA SER A 161 9.65 1.46 5.46
C SER A 161 8.89 0.70 6.56
N GLN A 162 7.70 1.17 6.97
CA GLN A 162 6.82 0.48 7.90
C GLN A 162 6.38 -0.89 7.37
N MET A 163 6.01 -0.97 6.09
CA MET A 163 5.69 -2.24 5.45
C MET A 163 6.86 -3.22 5.48
N HIS A 164 8.08 -2.77 5.15
CA HIS A 164 9.30 -3.57 5.18
C HIS A 164 9.66 -4.03 6.60
N SER A 165 9.45 -3.20 7.62
CA SER A 165 9.67 -3.57 9.03
C SER A 165 8.80 -4.74 9.49
N ARG A 166 7.61 -4.90 8.89
CA ARG A 166 6.71 -6.05 9.09
C ARG A 166 7.12 -7.27 8.25
N GLY A 167 8.23 -7.19 7.51
CA GLY A 167 8.74 -8.25 6.64
C GLY A 167 7.88 -8.53 5.42
N VAL A 168 7.25 -7.51 4.88
CA VAL A 168 6.46 -7.57 3.64
C VAL A 168 7.11 -6.68 2.60
N VAL A 169 7.25 -7.18 1.37
CA VAL A 169 7.64 -6.43 0.17
C VAL A 169 6.49 -6.45 -0.82
N HIS A 170 6.21 -5.34 -1.48
CA HIS A 170 5.06 -5.19 -2.37
C HIS A 170 5.33 -5.69 -3.79
N LEU A 171 6.51 -5.39 -4.33
CA LEU A 171 7.05 -5.78 -5.65
C LEU A 171 6.33 -5.18 -6.88
N ASP A 172 5.27 -4.39 -6.69
CA ASP A 172 4.54 -3.71 -7.79
C ASP A 172 4.32 -2.21 -7.51
N LEU A 173 5.26 -1.57 -6.80
CA LEU A 173 5.20 -0.12 -6.52
C LEU A 173 5.81 0.76 -7.63
N ARG A 174 6.37 0.21 -8.69
CA ARG A 174 6.96 1.02 -9.76
C ARG A 174 5.92 1.67 -10.68
N GLY A 175 4.74 1.06 -10.81
CA GLY A 175 3.58 1.65 -11.47
C GLY A 175 2.94 2.74 -10.60
N PHE A 176 2.22 3.68 -11.20
CA PHE A 176 1.51 4.74 -10.46
C PHE A 176 0.15 4.29 -9.95
N GLY A 177 -0.38 3.15 -10.44
CA GLY A 177 -1.73 2.67 -10.15
C GLY A 177 -1.95 2.12 -8.74
N ASN A 178 -0.88 1.65 -8.07
CA ASN A 178 -0.97 0.99 -6.75
C ASN A 178 -0.63 1.92 -5.58
N VAL A 179 -0.39 3.20 -5.85
CA VAL A 179 -0.16 4.23 -4.84
C VAL A 179 -1.24 5.28 -4.96
N LEU A 180 -1.90 5.58 -3.86
CA LEU A 180 -3.01 6.50 -3.77
C LEU A 180 -2.62 7.79 -3.05
N VAL A 181 -3.26 8.89 -3.45
CA VAL A 181 -3.41 10.08 -2.61
C VAL A 181 -4.78 9.96 -1.94
N ARG A 182 -4.80 9.81 -0.63
CA ARG A 182 -6.02 9.69 0.17
C ARG A 182 -6.70 11.05 0.33
N PRO A 183 -7.98 11.09 0.76
CA PRO A 183 -8.69 12.35 0.97
C PRO A 183 -8.01 13.31 1.94
N ASP A 184 -7.27 12.78 2.92
CA ASP A 184 -6.47 13.55 3.89
C ASP A 184 -5.10 14.00 3.35
N GLY A 185 -4.80 13.73 2.08
CA GLY A 185 -3.53 14.05 1.43
C GLY A 185 -2.39 13.06 1.71
N THR A 186 -2.60 12.05 2.55
CA THR A 186 -1.57 11.06 2.89
C THR A 186 -1.49 9.93 1.85
N PRO A 187 -0.35 9.21 1.75
CA PRO A 187 -0.22 8.09 0.82
C PRO A 187 -1.01 6.86 1.26
N GLY A 188 -1.47 6.08 0.27
CA GLY A 188 -2.03 4.75 0.48
C GLY A 188 -1.45 3.73 -0.48
N LEU A 189 -1.34 2.47 -0.06
CA LEU A 189 -0.89 1.35 -0.88
C LEU A 189 -2.01 0.33 -1.06
N ILE A 190 -2.22 -0.10 -2.31
CA ILE A 190 -3.24 -1.08 -2.69
C ILE A 190 -2.66 -2.16 -3.59
N ASP A 191 -3.40 -3.26 -3.74
CA ASP A 191 -3.09 -4.38 -4.64
C ASP A 191 -1.82 -5.16 -4.25
N PHE A 192 -1.88 -5.82 -3.09
CA PHE A 192 -0.80 -6.66 -2.55
C PHE A 192 -0.68 -8.04 -3.23
N GLN A 193 -1.25 -8.21 -4.41
CA GLN A 193 -1.26 -9.48 -5.13
C GLN A 193 0.14 -9.97 -5.52
N ALA A 194 1.09 -9.04 -5.75
CA ALA A 194 2.49 -9.34 -6.00
C ALA A 194 3.35 -9.41 -4.72
N ALA A 195 2.80 -9.06 -3.56
CA ALA A 195 3.55 -8.94 -2.31
C ALA A 195 4.11 -10.29 -1.81
N MET A 196 5.21 -10.25 -1.10
CA MET A 196 5.84 -11.42 -0.48
C MET A 196 6.17 -11.15 0.99
N CYS A 197 5.93 -12.17 1.82
CA CYS A 197 6.38 -12.18 3.21
C CYS A 197 7.81 -12.72 3.27
N THR A 198 8.76 -11.92 3.75
CA THR A 198 10.20 -12.18 3.62
C THR A 198 10.92 -12.42 4.95
N ASN A 199 10.20 -12.59 6.08
CA ASN A 199 10.78 -12.68 7.42
C ASN A 199 11.81 -13.83 7.57
N HIS A 200 11.59 -14.94 6.86
CA HIS A 200 12.46 -16.13 6.93
C HIS A 200 13.48 -16.19 5.77
N TRP A 201 13.57 -15.15 4.98
CA TRP A 201 14.45 -15.12 3.82
C TRP A 201 15.85 -14.63 4.20
N PRO A 202 16.90 -15.08 3.48
CA PRO A 202 18.27 -14.58 3.67
C PRO A 202 18.30 -13.05 3.56
N LYS A 203 19.01 -12.39 4.49
CA LYS A 203 19.06 -10.90 4.57
C LYS A 203 19.45 -10.24 3.25
N GLY A 204 20.39 -10.83 2.49
CA GLY A 204 20.81 -10.31 1.19
C GLY A 204 19.66 -10.27 0.18
N LEU A 205 18.91 -11.37 0.05
CA LEU A 205 17.78 -11.46 -0.89
C LEU A 205 16.63 -10.52 -0.48
N ARG A 206 16.34 -10.46 0.83
CA ARG A 206 15.35 -9.54 1.37
C ARG A 206 15.68 -8.08 1.00
N ARG A 207 16.94 -7.63 1.21
CA ARG A 207 17.40 -6.27 0.85
C ARG A 207 17.22 -5.96 -0.64
N ILE A 208 17.45 -6.93 -1.51
CA ILE A 208 17.25 -6.76 -2.95
C ILE A 208 15.76 -6.51 -3.27
N LEU A 209 14.86 -7.29 -2.66
CA LEU A 209 13.41 -7.13 -2.87
C LEU A 209 12.89 -5.82 -2.29
N GLU A 210 13.35 -5.43 -1.10
CA GLU A 210 13.05 -4.13 -0.50
C GLU A 210 13.52 -2.97 -1.40
N ALA A 211 14.72 -3.09 -1.99
CA ALA A 211 15.24 -2.09 -2.91
C ALA A 211 14.37 -1.92 -4.16
N MET A 212 13.67 -2.97 -4.62
CA MET A 212 12.72 -2.85 -5.73
C MET A 212 11.55 -1.91 -5.38
N ASP A 213 10.98 -2.02 -4.18
CA ASP A 213 9.92 -1.13 -3.71
C ASP A 213 10.42 0.29 -3.51
N VAL A 214 11.59 0.45 -2.85
CA VAL A 214 12.26 1.75 -2.67
C VAL A 214 12.50 2.43 -4.01
N SER A 215 12.91 1.68 -5.05
CA SER A 215 13.08 2.25 -6.40
C SER A 215 11.78 2.81 -6.97
N GLY A 216 10.64 2.31 -6.52
CA GLY A 216 9.32 2.85 -6.87
C GLY A 216 9.10 4.25 -6.28
N ALA A 217 9.40 4.46 -4.98
CA ALA A 217 9.32 5.77 -4.33
C ALA A 217 10.32 6.75 -4.95
N LEU A 218 11.59 6.35 -5.07
CA LEU A 218 12.64 7.19 -5.66
C LEU A 218 12.36 7.61 -7.11
N LYS A 219 11.69 6.76 -7.90
CA LYS A 219 11.22 7.12 -9.25
C LYS A 219 10.17 8.25 -9.19
N ARG A 220 9.34 8.30 -8.14
CA ARG A 220 8.35 9.38 -7.96
C ARG A 220 9.02 10.68 -7.55
N TRP A 221 10.02 10.64 -6.67
CA TRP A 221 10.86 11.81 -6.41
C TRP A 221 11.41 12.41 -7.69
N LYS A 222 12.05 11.58 -8.52
CA LYS A 222 12.62 12.02 -9.81
C LYS A 222 11.56 12.57 -10.78
N TYR A 223 10.31 12.11 -10.67
CA TYR A 223 9.23 12.52 -11.56
C TYR A 223 8.53 13.80 -11.11
N PHE A 224 8.23 13.92 -9.80
CA PHE A 224 7.43 15.03 -9.28
C PHE A 224 8.27 16.18 -8.72
N HIS A 225 9.39 15.89 -8.07
CA HIS A 225 10.25 16.88 -7.41
C HIS A 225 11.73 16.55 -7.59
N PRO A 226 12.25 16.57 -8.85
CA PRO A 226 13.64 16.24 -9.11
C PRO A 226 14.63 17.14 -8.37
N GLU A 227 14.30 18.42 -8.19
CA GLU A 227 15.10 19.44 -7.49
C GLU A 227 15.18 19.17 -5.97
N ALA A 228 14.12 18.66 -5.38
CA ALA A 228 14.05 18.33 -3.96
C ALA A 228 14.51 16.91 -3.63
N MET A 229 14.76 16.09 -4.64
CA MET A 229 15.15 14.67 -4.46
C MET A 229 16.47 14.51 -3.70
N GLY A 230 17.42 15.41 -3.92
CA GLY A 230 18.75 15.37 -3.31
C GLY A 230 19.67 14.30 -3.94
N LYS A 231 20.98 14.48 -3.75
CA LYS A 231 22.00 13.64 -4.36
C LYS A 231 21.94 12.18 -3.87
N GLU A 232 21.74 11.98 -2.57
CA GLU A 232 21.69 10.65 -1.96
C GLU A 232 20.58 9.74 -2.57
N ARG A 233 19.35 10.28 -2.70
CA ARG A 233 18.24 9.55 -3.32
C ARG A 233 18.50 9.23 -4.78
N LEU A 234 19.12 10.17 -5.51
CA LEU A 234 19.45 9.97 -6.91
C LEU A 234 20.49 8.84 -7.08
N GLU A 235 21.59 8.88 -6.35
CA GLU A 235 22.61 7.85 -6.35
C GLU A 235 22.06 6.48 -5.97
N ARG A 236 21.21 6.43 -4.94
CA ARG A 236 20.53 5.20 -4.53
C ARG A 236 19.63 4.64 -5.65
N LEU A 237 18.87 5.49 -6.34
CA LEU A 237 18.04 5.07 -7.47
C LEU A 237 18.88 4.51 -8.61
N GLU A 238 20.00 5.14 -8.93
CA GLU A 238 20.92 4.71 -9.99
C GLU A 238 21.58 3.37 -9.64
N ALA A 239 22.04 3.20 -8.40
CA ALA A 239 22.59 1.93 -7.91
C ALA A 239 21.57 0.79 -8.01
N ILE A 240 20.33 1.00 -7.59
CA ILE A 240 19.26 -0.01 -7.71
C ILE A 240 18.96 -0.33 -9.18
N ASN A 241 18.92 0.68 -10.05
CA ASN A 241 18.66 0.48 -11.47
C ASN A 241 19.80 -0.24 -12.19
N SER A 242 21.08 -0.07 -11.77
CA SER A 242 22.22 -0.78 -12.33
C SER A 242 22.13 -2.28 -12.00
N VAL A 243 21.91 -2.64 -10.73
CA VAL A 243 21.72 -4.03 -10.30
C VAL A 243 20.56 -4.68 -11.04
N ARG A 244 19.44 -3.96 -11.20
CA ARG A 244 18.24 -4.46 -11.87
C ARG A 244 18.46 -4.77 -13.36
N ARG A 245 19.36 -4.09 -14.06
CA ARG A 245 19.69 -4.40 -15.47
C ARG A 245 20.27 -5.80 -15.62
N PHE A 246 20.94 -6.32 -14.60
CA PHE A 246 21.44 -7.70 -14.57
C PHE A 246 20.38 -8.72 -14.18
N TRP A 247 19.24 -8.30 -13.63
CA TRP A 247 18.15 -9.20 -13.29
C TRP A 247 17.15 -9.28 -14.46
N ILE A 248 16.99 -10.50 -15.01
CA ILE A 248 16.15 -10.81 -16.18
C ILE A 248 14.64 -10.57 -15.95
N PHE A 249 14.21 -10.14 -14.79
CA PHE A 249 12.82 -9.81 -14.50
C PHE A 249 12.43 -8.41 -14.96
N GLN A 250 12.41 -8.20 -16.27
CA GLN A 250 11.77 -7.03 -16.88
C GLN A 250 10.25 -7.23 -16.90
N GLY A 251 9.58 -6.89 -15.82
CA GLY A 251 8.12 -6.89 -15.74
C GLY A 251 7.52 -8.29 -15.58
N TYR A 252 6.40 -8.36 -14.90
CA TYR A 252 5.57 -9.54 -14.76
C TYR A 252 5.19 -10.06 -16.16
N PHE A 253 5.77 -11.20 -16.58
CA PHE A 253 5.53 -11.89 -17.87
C PHE A 253 5.78 -11.12 -19.15
N GLY A 254 6.73 -10.23 -19.24
CA GLY A 254 7.24 -9.75 -20.55
C GLY A 254 6.22 -9.09 -21.49
N ILE A 255 5.00 -8.81 -21.05
CA ILE A 255 3.97 -8.19 -21.86
C ILE A 255 4.20 -6.68 -21.88
N LYS A 256 4.89 -6.22 -22.93
CA LYS A 256 4.99 -4.78 -23.22
C LYS A 256 3.58 -4.20 -23.38
N ARG A 257 3.16 -3.31 -22.48
CA ARG A 257 2.00 -2.45 -22.70
C ARG A 257 2.29 -1.61 -23.96
N LYS A 258 1.61 -1.89 -25.08
CA LYS A 258 1.56 -0.96 -26.20
C LYS A 258 0.94 0.35 -25.68
N LYS A 259 1.72 1.42 -25.64
CA LYS A 259 1.20 2.78 -25.51
C LYS A 259 0.31 3.03 -26.72
N ASN A 260 -0.99 3.16 -26.52
CA ASN A 260 -1.86 3.81 -27.51
C ASN A 260 -1.43 5.28 -27.59
N GLN A 261 -0.65 5.61 -28.59
CA GLN A 261 -0.52 6.98 -29.03
C GLN A 261 -1.89 7.37 -29.61
N LYS A 262 -2.65 8.21 -28.90
CA LYS A 262 -3.71 8.98 -29.52
C LYS A 262 -3.04 9.88 -30.57
N LYS A 263 -3.27 9.59 -31.85
CA LYS A 263 -3.06 10.56 -32.92
C LYS A 263 -4.14 11.62 -32.74
N GLU A 264 -3.72 12.83 -32.45
CA GLU A 264 -4.52 14.04 -32.68
C GLU A 264 -4.66 14.22 -34.18
N HIS A 265 -5.87 14.33 -34.63
CA HIS A 265 -6.28 15.00 -35.87
C HIS A 265 -7.36 16.01 -35.51
#